data_9e29a1a287f565b10a491aaf6b4aed94
#
_entry.id   9e29a1a287f565b10a491aaf6b4aed94
#
_cell.length_a   1.000
_cell.length_b   1.000
_cell.length_c   1.000
_cell.angle_alpha   90.00
_cell.angle_beta   90.00
_cell.angle_gamma   90.00
#
_symmetry.space_group_name_H-M   'P 1'
#
loop_
_entity.id
_entity.type
_entity.pdbx_description
1 polymer ?
#
loop_
_entity_poly.entity_id
_entity_poly.type
_entity_poly.pdbx_seq_one_letter_code
_entity_poly.pdbx_strand_id
1 'polypeptide(L)' 'MPANFYFGDALIFLRQGKKVARFGWNGKNMWLHLQKPDMNSKMTLPYIYMKTAQGDLVPWLASQTDILAVDWEIV' A
#
# COMPACT_ATOMS: atom_id res chain seq x y z
N MET A 1 17.57 -9.50 -3.01
CA MET A 1 17.06 -8.86 -1.84
C MET A 1 16.38 -7.54 -2.17
N PRO A 2 15.24 -7.31 -1.66
CA PRO A 2 14.56 -6.07 -1.95
C PRO A 2 15.31 -4.91 -1.30
N ALA A 3 15.48 -3.85 -2.03
CA ALA A 3 15.93 -2.61 -1.45
C ALA A 3 14.77 -1.97 -0.71
N ASN A 4 15.03 -1.47 0.47
CA ASN A 4 14.06 -0.67 1.18
C ASN A 4 14.06 0.73 0.59
N PHE A 5 12.89 1.37 0.58
CA PHE A 5 12.76 2.69 0.02
C PHE A 5 11.79 3.53 0.82
N TYR A 6 11.70 4.80 0.46
CA TYR A 6 10.85 5.76 1.13
C TYR A 6 9.43 5.67 0.62
N PHE A 7 8.50 6.29 1.36
CA PHE A 7 7.10 6.27 0.97
C PHE A 7 6.85 6.91 -0.40
N GLY A 8 7.63 7.93 -0.75
CA GLY A 8 7.51 8.54 -2.08
C GLY A 8 7.71 7.52 -3.20
N ASP A 9 8.69 6.63 -3.03
CA ASP A 9 8.92 5.55 -4.00
C ASP A 9 7.78 4.53 -3.96
N ALA A 10 7.27 4.24 -2.76
CA ALA A 10 6.13 3.34 -2.63
C ALA A 10 4.92 3.85 -3.42
N LEU A 11 4.66 5.16 -3.40
CA LEU A 11 3.59 5.74 -4.20
C LEU A 11 3.81 5.55 -5.70
N ILE A 12 5.05 5.69 -6.15
CA ILE A 12 5.37 5.46 -7.56
C ILE A 12 5.04 4.02 -7.95
N PHE A 13 5.45 3.05 -7.12
CA PHE A 13 5.16 1.64 -7.40
C PHE A 13 3.68 1.33 -7.33
N LEU A 14 2.94 1.95 -6.40
CA LEU A 14 1.50 1.79 -6.34
C LEU A 14 0.83 2.29 -7.63
N ARG A 15 1.29 3.41 -8.17
CA ARG A 15 0.75 3.93 -9.44
C ARG A 15 1.06 3.02 -10.62
N GLN A 16 2.09 2.19 -10.51
CA GLN A 16 2.42 1.19 -11.51
C GLN A 16 1.62 -0.10 -11.35
N GLY A 17 0.76 -0.19 -10.35
CA GLY A 17 -0.04 -1.39 -10.09
C GLY A 17 0.64 -2.42 -9.22
N LYS A 18 1.74 -2.06 -8.57
CA LYS A 18 2.46 -3.00 -7.71
C LYS A 18 1.93 -2.93 -6.29
N LYS A 19 2.18 -3.97 -5.52
CA LYS A 19 1.84 -4.02 -4.10
C LYS A 19 3.05 -3.66 -3.29
N VAL A 20 2.85 -2.88 -2.23
CA VAL A 20 3.94 -2.47 -1.35
C VAL A 20 3.56 -2.74 0.10
N ALA A 21 4.56 -2.86 0.94
CA ALA A 21 4.37 -3.08 2.36
C ALA A 21 5.58 -2.52 3.11
N ARG A 22 5.42 -2.34 4.41
CA ARG A 22 6.56 -2.00 5.26
C ARG A 22 7.12 -3.28 5.86
N PHE A 23 8.45 -3.39 5.83
CA PHE A 23 9.13 -4.53 6.45
C PHE A 23 8.81 -4.62 7.95
N GLY A 24 8.67 -3.47 8.61
CA GLY A 24 8.42 -3.41 10.05
C GLY A 24 6.98 -3.64 10.49
N TRP A 25 6.05 -3.91 9.57
CA TRP A 25 4.68 -4.21 9.98
C TRP A 25 4.61 -5.52 10.73
N ASN A 26 3.79 -5.55 11.79
CA ASN A 26 3.69 -6.72 12.68
C ASN A 26 2.91 -7.87 12.07
N GLY A 27 1.97 -7.58 11.20
CA GLY A 27 1.14 -8.62 10.57
C GLY A 27 1.82 -9.20 9.35
N LYS A 28 1.60 -10.51 9.13
CA LYS A 28 2.15 -11.18 7.97
C LYS A 28 1.21 -11.02 6.78
N ASN A 29 1.80 -10.96 5.59
CA ASN A 29 1.05 -10.91 4.32
C ASN A 29 0.19 -9.66 4.19
N MET A 30 0.56 -8.58 4.88
CA MET A 30 -0.10 -7.30 4.73
C MET A 30 0.53 -6.55 3.58
N TRP A 31 -0.30 -5.89 2.78
CA TRP A 31 0.20 -5.08 1.68
C TRP A 31 -0.83 -4.02 1.30
N LEU A 32 -0.35 -3.02 0.58
CA LEU A 32 -1.17 -1.95 0.02
C LEU A 32 -1.26 -2.12 -1.49
N HIS A 33 -2.37 -1.69 -2.05
CA HIS A 33 -2.57 -1.66 -3.49
C HIS A 33 -3.42 -0.45 -3.84
N LEU A 34 -3.19 0.10 -5.02
CA LEU A 34 -3.98 1.23 -5.50
C LEU A 34 -5.15 0.72 -6.32
N GLN A 35 -6.35 1.09 -5.92
CA GLN A 35 -7.56 0.79 -6.67
C GLN A 35 -7.88 1.95 -7.59
N LYS A 36 -7.91 1.69 -8.89
CA LYS A 36 -8.32 2.69 -9.87
C LYS A 36 -9.81 2.50 -10.17
N PRO A 37 -10.59 3.57 -10.20
CA PRO A 37 -12.01 3.46 -10.49
C PRO A 37 -12.25 3.00 -11.93
N ASP A 38 -13.36 2.30 -12.14
CA ASP A 38 -13.82 1.93 -13.46
C ASP A 38 -15.32 2.21 -13.55
N MET A 39 -15.96 1.74 -14.62
CA MET A 39 -17.38 2.00 -14.85
C MET A 39 -18.28 1.46 -13.76
N ASN A 40 -17.84 0.42 -13.05
CA ASN A 40 -18.63 -0.24 -12.01
C ASN A 40 -18.26 0.21 -10.61
N SER A 41 -17.30 1.10 -10.46
CA SER A 41 -16.85 1.57 -9.16
C SER A 41 -17.77 2.63 -8.62
N LYS A 42 -18.05 2.58 -7.32
CA LYS A 42 -18.74 3.67 -6.65
C LYS A 42 -17.83 4.87 -6.46
N MET A 43 -16.54 4.62 -6.20
CA MET A 43 -15.56 5.69 -6.02
C MET A 43 -15.17 6.24 -7.37
N THR A 44 -15.01 7.55 -7.43
CA THR A 44 -14.68 8.25 -8.68
C THR A 44 -13.21 8.62 -8.79
N LEU A 45 -12.47 8.52 -7.69
CA LEU A 45 -11.03 8.80 -7.65
C LEU A 45 -10.28 7.56 -7.16
N PRO A 46 -9.01 7.41 -7.54
CA PRO A 46 -8.19 6.31 -7.03
C PRO A 46 -8.03 6.40 -5.52
N TYR A 47 -7.90 5.25 -4.89
CA TYR A 47 -7.62 5.20 -3.45
C TYR A 47 -6.76 3.99 -3.14
N ILE A 48 -6.07 4.07 -2.00
CA ILE A 48 -5.20 2.98 -1.53
C ILE A 48 -5.98 2.15 -0.52
N TYR A 49 -5.92 0.84 -0.69
CA TYR A 49 -6.50 -0.07 0.29
C TYR A 49 -5.44 -1.02 0.80
N MET A 50 -5.71 -1.62 1.95
CA MET A 50 -4.81 -2.54 2.61
C MET A 50 -5.45 -3.92 2.70
N LYS A 51 -4.65 -4.95 2.40
CA LYS A 51 -5.00 -6.30 2.82
C LYS A 51 -4.46 -6.50 4.23
N THR A 52 -5.35 -6.78 5.17
CA THR A 52 -4.96 -6.99 6.56
C THR A 52 -4.36 -8.38 6.77
N ALA A 53 -3.75 -8.58 7.94
CA ALA A 53 -3.19 -9.89 8.28
C ALA A 53 -4.26 -10.98 8.31
N GLN A 54 -5.51 -10.61 8.59
CA GLN A 54 -6.64 -11.57 8.59
C GLN A 54 -7.21 -11.82 7.20
N GLY A 55 -6.72 -11.10 6.18
CA GLY A 55 -7.17 -11.28 4.81
C GLY A 55 -8.27 -10.32 4.36
N ASP A 56 -8.68 -9.40 5.21
CA ASP A 56 -9.71 -8.43 4.85
C ASP A 56 -9.11 -7.28 4.04
N LEU A 57 -9.92 -6.68 3.17
CA LEU A 57 -9.54 -5.49 2.42
C LEU A 57 -10.24 -4.29 3.05
N VAL A 58 -9.46 -3.29 3.44
CA VAL A 58 -9.98 -2.11 4.12
C VAL A 58 -9.33 -0.86 3.51
N PRO A 59 -10.03 0.28 3.57
CA PRO A 59 -9.38 1.54 3.18
C PRO A 59 -8.18 1.80 4.07
N TRP A 60 -7.14 2.38 3.49
CA TRP A 60 -5.91 2.64 4.25
C TRP A 60 -5.76 4.12 4.53
N LEU A 61 -5.49 4.44 5.79
CA LEU A 61 -5.16 5.80 6.22
C LEU A 61 -3.69 5.81 6.63
N ALA A 62 -2.90 6.63 5.97
CA ALA A 62 -1.48 6.71 6.25
C ALA A 62 -1.24 7.44 7.56
N SER A 63 -0.50 6.80 8.47
CA SER A 63 -0.01 7.47 9.66
C SER A 63 1.28 8.23 9.33
N GLN A 64 1.69 9.13 10.21
CA GLN A 64 2.97 9.80 10.01
C GLN A 64 4.13 8.82 10.06
N THR A 65 4.06 7.82 10.94
CA THR A 65 5.09 6.78 10.99
C THR A 65 5.21 6.04 9.67
N ASP A 66 4.09 5.77 9.01
CA ASP A 66 4.12 5.11 7.70
C ASP A 66 4.68 6.03 6.61
N ILE A 67 4.25 7.30 6.62
CA ILE A 67 4.70 8.26 5.61
C ILE A 67 6.20 8.51 5.70
N LEU A 68 6.74 8.55 6.91
CA LEU A 68 8.15 8.85 7.15
C LEU A 68 9.02 7.60 7.24
N ALA A 69 8.46 6.43 7.11
CA ALA A 69 9.21 5.19 7.19
C ALA A 69 10.17 5.03 6.01
N VAL A 70 11.25 4.32 6.24
CA VAL A 70 12.30 4.07 5.25
C VAL A 70 12.43 2.58 4.92
N ASP A 71 11.45 1.79 5.33
CA ASP A 71 11.47 0.34 5.18
C ASP A 71 10.38 -0.18 4.24
N TRP A 72 9.92 0.63 3.32
CA TRP A 72 8.96 0.21 2.31
C TRP A 72 9.60 -0.75 1.31
N GLU A 73 8.84 -1.73 0.86
CA GLU A 73 9.32 -2.74 -0.09
C GLU A 73 8.18 -3.16 -1.01
N ILE A 74 8.54 -3.71 -2.16
CA ILE A 74 7.57 -4.31 -3.09
C ILE A 74 7.34 -5.76 -2.64
N VAL A 75 6.08 -6.17 -2.66
CA VAL A 75 5.73 -7.55 -2.35
C VAL A 75 5.09 -8.26 -3.54
#